data_1e07ea671393d3e8896f3a7940071131
#
_entry.id   1e07ea671393d3e8896f3a7940071131
#
_cell.length_a   1.000
_cell.length_b   1.000
_cell.length_c   1.000
_cell.angle_alpha   90.00
_cell.angle_beta   90.00
_cell.angle_gamma   90.00
#
_symmetry.space_group_name_H-M   'P 1'
#
loop_
_entity.id
_entity.type
_entity.pdbx_description
1 polymer ?
#
loop_
_entity_poly.entity_id
_entity_poly.type
_entity_poly.pdbx_seq_one_letter_code
_entity_poly.pdbx_strand_id
1 'polypeptide(L)' 'MDKLDLHHTRHEFVRPKLIRFIEDRWNKGVEAHIITGHSDEMKAIVIKVLDEYKLEYRVGDFAGINMGFIKTEI' A
#
# COMPACT_ATOMS: atom_id res chain seq x y z
N MET A 1 -11.03 -5.29 -7.26
CA MET A 1 -10.16 -4.66 -6.26
C MET A 1 -9.06 -5.63 -5.88
N ASP A 2 -7.83 -5.19 -5.96
CA ASP A 2 -6.68 -6.02 -5.65
C ASP A 2 -6.16 -5.72 -4.24
N LYS A 3 -5.69 -6.75 -3.55
CA LYS A 3 -5.17 -6.63 -2.20
C LYS A 3 -3.75 -7.14 -2.11
N LEU A 4 -2.92 -6.43 -1.35
CA LEU A 4 -1.60 -6.89 -0.96
C LEU A 4 -1.51 -6.84 0.56
N ASP A 5 -1.37 -7.98 1.20
CA ASP A 5 -1.30 -8.07 2.66
C ASP A 5 0.16 -8.08 3.09
N LEU A 6 0.57 -7.00 3.76
CA LEU A 6 1.94 -6.84 4.24
C LEU A 6 2.05 -6.87 5.77
N HIS A 7 0.94 -7.02 6.50
CA HIS A 7 0.97 -6.78 7.94
C HIS A 7 1.81 -7.78 8.74
N HIS A 8 2.13 -8.95 8.18
CA HIS A 8 3.06 -9.91 8.80
C HIS A 8 4.39 -10.00 8.05
N THR A 9 4.63 -9.09 7.12
CA THR A 9 5.86 -9.08 6.33
C THR A 9 6.93 -8.30 7.08
N ARG A 10 8.15 -8.81 7.10
CA ARG A 10 9.29 -8.07 7.65
C ARG A 10 9.51 -6.81 6.82
N HIS A 11 9.88 -5.70 7.49
CA HIS A 11 10.03 -4.40 6.85
C HIS A 11 11.03 -4.43 5.68
N GLU A 12 12.08 -5.22 5.79
CA GLU A 12 13.09 -5.36 4.73
C GLU A 12 12.53 -5.94 3.42
N PHE A 13 11.42 -6.68 3.50
CA PHE A 13 10.79 -7.28 2.33
C PHE A 13 9.59 -6.51 1.78
N VAL A 14 9.17 -5.47 2.49
CA VAL A 14 7.98 -4.69 2.09
C VAL A 14 8.21 -3.98 0.78
N ARG A 15 9.32 -3.27 0.67
CA ARG A 15 9.62 -2.49 -0.54
C ARG A 15 9.64 -3.34 -1.81
N PRO A 16 10.40 -4.45 -1.88
CA PRO A 16 10.42 -5.26 -3.10
C PRO A 16 9.06 -5.90 -3.43
N LYS A 17 8.33 -6.34 -2.43
CA LYS A 17 6.99 -6.91 -2.66
C LYS A 17 6.03 -5.87 -3.20
N LEU A 18 6.03 -4.67 -2.63
CA LEU A 18 5.14 -3.60 -3.06
C LEU A 18 5.50 -3.12 -4.47
N ILE A 19 6.77 -2.95 -4.76
CA ILE A 19 7.22 -2.54 -6.09
C ILE A 19 6.75 -3.54 -7.15
N ARG A 20 6.93 -4.82 -6.89
CA ARG A 20 6.48 -5.87 -7.82
C ARG A 20 4.97 -5.82 -8.02
N PHE A 21 4.21 -5.64 -6.93
CA PHE A 21 2.76 -5.52 -6.99
C PHE A 21 2.34 -4.34 -7.86
N ILE A 22 2.99 -3.19 -7.69
CA ILE A 22 2.71 -1.98 -8.46
C ILE A 22 3.06 -2.19 -9.94
N GLU A 23 4.23 -2.72 -10.21
CA GLU A 23 4.70 -2.89 -11.60
C GLU A 23 3.87 -3.89 -12.38
N ASP A 24 3.41 -4.97 -11.74
CA ASP A 24 2.53 -5.94 -12.38
C ASP A 24 1.19 -5.33 -12.80
N ARG A 25 0.80 -4.23 -12.17
CA ARG A 25 -0.49 -3.55 -12.38
C ARG A 25 -0.36 -2.16 -12.98
N TRP A 26 0.84 -1.80 -13.38
CA TRP A 26 1.14 -0.43 -13.77
C TRP A 26 0.22 0.07 -14.89
N ASN A 27 -0.36 1.26 -14.67
CA ASN A 27 -1.19 1.97 -15.63
C ASN A 27 -2.44 1.21 -16.09
N LYS A 28 -2.96 0.33 -15.23
CA LYS A 28 -4.17 -0.45 -15.55
C LYS A 28 -5.44 0.12 -14.91
N GLY A 29 -5.32 1.20 -14.15
CA GLY A 29 -6.45 1.79 -13.45
C GLY A 29 -7.01 0.91 -12.35
N VAL A 30 -6.18 0.11 -11.72
CA VAL A 30 -6.61 -0.86 -10.70
C VAL A 30 -6.64 -0.19 -9.34
N GLU A 31 -7.76 -0.32 -8.64
CA GLU A 31 -7.84 0.07 -7.24
C GLU A 31 -7.20 -1.02 -6.38
N ALA A 32 -6.25 -0.62 -5.53
CA ALA A 32 -5.49 -1.54 -4.70
C ALA A 32 -5.62 -1.21 -3.22
N HIS A 33 -5.74 -2.23 -2.40
CA HIS A 33 -5.70 -2.12 -0.95
C HIS A 33 -4.42 -2.78 -0.45
N ILE A 34 -3.60 -2.00 0.25
CA ILE A 34 -2.34 -2.47 0.82
C ILE A 34 -2.53 -2.56 2.33
N ILE A 35 -2.57 -3.77 2.85
CA ILE A 35 -2.84 -4.01 4.26
C ILE A 35 -1.53 -3.93 5.02
N THR A 36 -1.41 -2.88 5.86
CA THR A 36 -0.20 -2.61 6.64
C THR A 36 -0.33 -3.01 8.10
N GLY A 37 -1.56 -3.24 8.58
CA GLY A 37 -1.83 -3.27 10.01
C GLY A 37 -1.68 -1.87 10.59
N HIS A 38 -1.56 -1.78 11.91
CA HIS A 38 -1.48 -0.49 12.61
C HIS A 38 -0.04 0.00 12.82
N SER A 39 0.92 -0.58 12.13
CA SER A 39 2.32 -0.18 12.22
C SER A 39 2.56 1.13 11.45
N ASP A 40 2.93 2.18 12.16
CA ASP A 40 3.28 3.46 11.54
C ASP A 40 4.54 3.33 10.68
N GLU A 41 5.48 2.50 11.11
CA GLU A 41 6.71 2.25 10.36
C GLU A 41 6.42 1.58 9.03
N MET A 42 5.55 0.58 9.02
CA MET A 42 5.11 -0.10 7.80
C MET A 42 4.41 0.88 6.85
N LYS A 43 3.50 1.69 7.39
CA LYS A 43 2.81 2.70 6.60
C LYS A 43 3.77 3.69 5.97
N ALA A 44 4.79 4.12 6.71
CA ALA A 44 5.81 5.05 6.20
C ALA A 44 6.56 4.45 5.01
N ILE A 45 6.91 3.17 5.07
CA ILE A 45 7.60 2.48 3.98
C ILE A 45 6.71 2.45 2.74
N VAL A 46 5.45 2.08 2.91
CA VAL A 46 4.48 1.99 1.81
C VAL A 46 4.26 3.36 1.17
N ILE A 47 4.03 4.38 1.98
CA ILE A 47 3.80 5.74 1.49
C ILE A 47 4.99 6.25 0.70
N LYS A 48 6.21 5.99 1.18
CA LYS A 48 7.42 6.40 0.47
C LYS A 48 7.49 5.79 -0.93
N VAL A 49 7.15 4.51 -1.06
CA VAL A 49 7.13 3.85 -2.36
C VAL A 49 6.06 4.44 -3.27
N LEU A 50 4.85 4.65 -2.73
CA LEU A 50 3.77 5.24 -3.52
C LEU A 50 4.12 6.65 -4.00
N ASP A 51 4.79 7.44 -3.17
CA ASP A 51 5.26 8.78 -3.55
C ASP A 51 6.32 8.71 -4.66
N GLU A 52 7.21 7.74 -4.60
CA GLU A 52 8.22 7.54 -5.65
C GLU A 52 7.58 7.25 -7.01
N TYR A 53 6.44 6.55 -7.00
CA TYR A 53 5.68 6.24 -8.22
C TYR A 53 4.65 7.32 -8.56
N LYS A 54 4.58 8.37 -7.75
CA LYS A 54 3.63 9.48 -7.92
C LYS A 54 2.18 9.01 -7.91
N LEU A 55 1.89 8.00 -7.10
CA LEU A 55 0.54 7.48 -6.92
C LEU A 55 -0.16 8.19 -5.77
N GLU A 56 -1.40 8.55 -5.99
CA GLU A 56 -2.25 9.09 -4.93
C GLU A 56 -2.68 7.96 -4.01
N TYR A 57 -2.85 8.27 -2.73
CA TYR A 57 -3.24 7.27 -1.75
C TYR A 57 -4.10 7.88 -0.66
N ARG A 58 -4.80 7.01 0.06
CA ARG A 58 -5.56 7.36 1.25
C ARG A 58 -5.31 6.30 2.32
N VAL A 59 -5.03 6.74 3.54
CA VAL A 59 -4.81 5.84 4.67
C VAL A 59 -6.15 5.52 5.33
N GLY A 60 -6.46 4.23 5.46
CA GLY A 60 -7.65 3.77 6.13
C GLY A 60 -8.94 3.97 5.33
N ASP A 61 -10.07 3.71 5.99
CA ASP A 61 -11.36 3.92 5.38
C ASP A 61 -11.85 5.37 5.58
N PHE A 62 -12.90 5.73 4.86
CA PHE A 62 -13.43 7.09 4.87
C PHE A 62 -13.91 7.53 6.25
N ALA A 63 -14.42 6.60 7.05
CA ALA A 63 -14.93 6.87 8.39
C ALA A 63 -13.83 6.88 9.45
N GLY A 64 -12.61 6.47 9.11
CA GLY A 64 -11.51 6.40 10.06
C GLY A 64 -11.63 5.25 11.05
N ILE A 65 -12.49 4.27 10.79
CA ILE A 65 -12.72 3.14 11.69
C ILE A 65 -11.58 2.13 11.58
N ASN A 66 -11.14 1.85 10.34
CA ASN A 66 -10.03 0.93 10.11
C ASN A 66 -8.89 1.68 9.43
N MET A 67 -7.81 1.89 10.16
CA MET A 67 -6.62 2.59 9.65
C MET A 67 -5.47 1.63 9.30
N GLY A 68 -5.77 0.33 9.28
CA GLY A 68 -4.75 -0.70 9.04
C GLY A 68 -4.44 -0.98 7.59
N PHE A 69 -4.86 -0.11 6.66
CA PHE A 69 -4.59 -0.30 5.24
C PHE A 69 -4.45 1.04 4.52
N ILE A 70 -3.90 0.98 3.32
CA ILE A 70 -3.74 2.15 2.44
C ILE A 70 -4.38 1.81 1.10
N LYS A 71 -5.23 2.71 0.61
CA LYS A 71 -5.85 2.58 -0.71
C LYS A 71 -5.08 3.43 -1.71
N THR A 72 -4.86 2.86 -2.88
CA THR A 72 -4.25 3.60 -4.00
C THR A 72 -4.87 3.12 -5.31
N GLU A 73 -4.74 3.91 -6.35
CA GLU A 73 -5.11 3.51 -7.71
C GLU A 73 -3.85 3.49 -8.57
N ILE A 74 -3.57 2.35 -9.18
CA ILE A 74 -2.33 2.14 -9.93
C ILE A 74 -2.51 2.35 -11.44
#